data_4d696cb64d6881e73ca37bb6a70d7a73
#
_entry.id   4d696cb64d6881e73ca37bb6a70d7a73
#
_cell.length_a   1.000
_cell.length_b   1.000
_cell.length_c   1.000
_cell.angle_alpha   90.00
_cell.angle_beta   90.00
_cell.angle_gamma   90.00
#
_symmetry.space_group_name_H-M   'P 1'
#
loop_
_entity.id
_entity.type
_entity.pdbx_description
1 polymer ?
#
loop_
_entity_poly.entity_id
_entity_poly.type
_entity_poly.pdbx_seq_one_letter_code
_entity_poly.pdbx_strand_id
1 'polypeptide(L)'
;VADGLHARADGFTSLAVLLGAGGAALGFPIADPIVGLLITVAICFVLRDAAREIYHRLMDAVDPGLVDAAERILATVEGVRHVGSVRLRWIGHALHAEVEIIVAHDMSVIDAHAVAVAAEHRLIHDLPRLRAATVHTDPDGPDGADHHASLAGHRPA
;
A
#
# COMPACT_ATOMS: atom_id res chain seq x y z
N VAL A 1 17.06 13.06 -6.05
CA VAL A 1 17.32 12.47 -4.72
C VAL A 1 17.96 11.09 -4.85
N ALA A 2 17.50 10.21 -5.76
CA ALA A 2 18.10 8.88 -5.95
C ALA A 2 19.57 8.92 -6.37
N ASP A 3 19.94 9.85 -7.23
CA ASP A 3 21.29 10.02 -7.76
C ASP A 3 22.33 10.36 -6.67
N GLY A 4 21.94 11.19 -5.69
CA GLY A 4 22.81 11.54 -4.56
C GLY A 4 23.05 10.39 -3.58
N LEU A 5 22.14 9.45 -3.43
CA LEU A 5 22.32 8.24 -2.62
C LEU A 5 23.25 7.24 -3.32
N HIS A 6 23.13 7.14 -4.64
CA HIS A 6 23.99 6.27 -5.46
C HIS A 6 25.44 6.73 -5.41
N ALA A 7 25.70 8.02 -5.62
CA ALA A 7 27.05 8.61 -5.56
C ALA A 7 27.70 8.44 -4.16
N ARG A 8 26.90 8.51 -3.08
CA ARG A 8 27.41 8.26 -1.73
C ARG A 8 27.78 6.79 -1.51
N ALA A 9 26.96 5.86 -1.98
CA ALA A 9 27.24 4.43 -1.88
C ALA A 9 28.53 4.07 -2.61
N ASP A 10 28.74 4.58 -3.82
CA ASP A 10 29.95 4.39 -4.61
C ASP A 10 31.17 4.98 -3.92
N GLY A 11 31.05 6.16 -3.33
CA GLY A 11 32.14 6.79 -2.55
C GLY A 11 32.55 5.97 -1.33
N PHE A 12 31.60 5.46 -0.57
CA PHE A 12 31.89 4.59 0.58
C PHE A 12 32.51 3.25 0.18
N THR A 13 32.04 2.65 -0.91
CA THR A 13 32.59 1.40 -1.42
C THR A 13 34.03 1.59 -1.89
N SER A 14 34.33 2.66 -2.63
CA SER A 14 35.65 2.99 -3.09
C SER A 14 36.61 3.25 -1.93
N LEU A 15 36.18 3.97 -0.89
CA LEU A 15 37.00 4.22 0.32
C LEU A 15 37.27 2.92 1.07
N ALA A 16 36.30 2.04 1.20
CA ALA A 16 36.45 0.75 1.86
C ALA A 16 37.46 -0.14 1.12
N VAL A 17 37.43 -0.19 -0.22
CA VAL A 17 38.40 -0.92 -1.04
C VAL A 17 39.80 -0.35 -0.86
N LEU A 18 39.96 0.97 -0.83
CA LEU A 18 41.28 1.63 -0.56
C LEU A 18 41.83 1.28 0.83
N LEU A 19 40.98 1.22 1.84
CA LEU A 19 41.37 0.80 3.19
C LEU A 19 41.78 -0.67 3.24
N GLY A 20 41.08 -1.56 2.55
CA GLY A 20 41.43 -2.98 2.43
C GLY A 20 42.79 -3.17 1.76
N ALA A 21 42.96 -2.57 0.58
CA ALA A 21 44.22 -2.63 -0.18
C ALA A 21 45.41 -1.98 0.58
N GLY A 22 45.15 -0.83 1.22
CA GLY A 22 46.17 -0.14 2.06
C GLY A 22 46.58 -0.97 3.26
N GLY A 23 45.64 -1.61 3.94
CA GLY A 23 45.93 -2.52 5.06
C GLY A 23 46.79 -3.72 4.64
N ALA A 24 46.47 -4.33 3.49
CA ALA A 24 47.23 -5.43 2.92
C ALA A 24 48.68 -4.99 2.57
N ALA A 25 48.84 -3.80 1.98
CA ALA A 25 50.13 -3.23 1.63
C ALA A 25 51.00 -2.90 2.88
N LEU A 26 50.37 -2.60 4.03
CA LEU A 26 51.00 -2.37 5.32
C LEU A 26 51.33 -3.64 6.08
N GLY A 27 51.15 -4.83 5.49
CA GLY A 27 51.51 -6.13 6.08
C GLY A 27 50.38 -6.81 6.84
N PHE A 28 49.12 -6.35 6.66
CA PHE A 28 47.92 -7.00 7.19
C PHE A 28 47.11 -7.65 6.07
N PRO A 29 47.51 -8.82 5.54
CA PRO A 29 46.87 -9.45 4.39
C PRO A 29 45.40 -9.86 4.65
N ILE A 30 45.00 -9.93 5.93
CA ILE A 30 43.61 -10.24 6.34
C ILE A 30 42.67 -9.02 6.24
N ALA A 31 43.21 -7.82 6.07
CA ALA A 31 42.43 -6.59 5.98
C ALA A 31 41.51 -6.59 4.74
N ASP A 32 42.02 -7.01 3.58
CA ASP A 32 41.27 -7.05 2.34
C ASP A 32 40.08 -8.03 2.37
N PRO A 33 40.24 -9.30 2.79
CA PRO A 33 39.09 -10.21 2.97
C PRO A 33 38.05 -9.71 3.97
N ILE A 34 38.46 -9.06 5.08
CA ILE A 34 37.52 -8.52 6.06
C ILE A 34 36.68 -7.38 5.44
N VAL A 35 37.34 -6.45 4.77
CA VAL A 35 36.66 -5.34 4.10
C VAL A 35 35.71 -5.87 3.01
N GLY A 36 36.16 -6.84 2.21
CA GLY A 36 35.31 -7.49 1.21
C GLY A 36 34.06 -8.14 1.82
N LEU A 37 34.21 -8.82 2.96
CA LEU A 37 33.09 -9.43 3.68
C LEU A 37 32.11 -8.37 4.21
N LEU A 38 32.61 -7.28 4.78
CA LEU A 38 31.77 -6.18 5.28
C LEU A 38 30.98 -5.52 4.15
N ILE A 39 31.61 -5.27 3.01
CA ILE A 39 30.94 -4.72 1.82
C ILE A 39 29.87 -5.69 1.34
N THR A 40 30.16 -6.99 1.27
CA THR A 40 29.21 -8.02 0.85
C THR A 40 27.98 -8.04 1.77
N VAL A 41 28.17 -8.00 3.07
CA VAL A 41 27.08 -7.95 4.05
C VAL A 41 26.25 -6.68 3.86
N ALA A 42 26.88 -5.52 3.68
CA ALA A 42 26.17 -4.28 3.43
C ALA A 42 25.32 -4.33 2.14
N ILE A 43 25.88 -4.87 1.06
CA ILE A 43 25.14 -5.07 -0.20
C ILE A 43 23.96 -6.02 0.00
N CYS A 44 24.10 -7.10 0.75
CA CYS A 44 23.00 -8.02 1.05
C CYS A 44 21.87 -7.33 1.79
N PHE A 45 22.14 -6.43 2.73
CA PHE A 45 21.10 -5.65 3.41
C PHE A 45 20.35 -4.72 2.43
N VAL A 46 21.08 -3.98 1.60
CA VAL A 46 20.47 -3.10 0.58
C VAL A 46 19.61 -3.90 -0.40
N LEU A 47 20.11 -5.05 -0.87
CA LEU A 47 19.36 -5.92 -1.77
C LEU A 47 18.10 -6.48 -1.12
N ARG A 48 18.19 -6.90 0.14
CA ARG A 48 17.03 -7.38 0.90
C ARG A 48 15.95 -6.30 1.02
N ASP A 49 16.34 -5.06 1.35
CA ASP A 49 15.39 -3.96 1.50
C ASP A 49 14.75 -3.58 0.16
N ALA A 50 15.55 -3.53 -0.91
CA ALA A 50 15.04 -3.30 -2.26
C ALA A 50 14.08 -4.43 -2.71
N ALA A 51 14.44 -5.69 -2.47
CA ALA A 51 13.58 -6.83 -2.78
C ALA A 51 12.26 -6.78 -2.01
N ARG A 52 12.30 -6.39 -0.74
CA ARG A 52 11.11 -6.22 0.09
C ARG A 52 10.20 -5.10 -0.44
N GLU A 53 10.77 -3.97 -0.83
CA GLU A 53 10.00 -2.85 -1.41
C GLU A 53 9.36 -3.26 -2.73
N ILE A 54 10.12 -3.93 -3.62
CA ILE A 54 9.59 -4.44 -4.89
C ILE A 54 8.48 -5.45 -4.65
N TYR A 55 8.68 -6.39 -3.70
CA TYR A 55 7.67 -7.40 -3.35
C TYR A 55 6.38 -6.75 -2.87
N HIS A 56 6.45 -5.76 -1.97
CA HIS A 56 5.28 -5.03 -1.51
C HIS A 56 4.55 -4.32 -2.65
N ARG A 57 5.29 -3.73 -3.60
CA ARG A 57 4.69 -3.07 -4.77
C ARG A 57 4.06 -4.06 -5.75
N LEU A 58 4.67 -5.23 -5.96
CA LEU A 58 4.14 -6.28 -6.84
C LEU A 58 2.90 -6.96 -6.27
N MET A 59 2.79 -7.03 -4.95
CA MET A 59 1.64 -7.61 -4.25
C MET A 59 0.51 -6.59 -4.03
N ASP A 60 0.55 -5.42 -4.71
CA ASP A 60 -0.42 -4.33 -4.53
C ASP A 60 -0.68 -3.97 -3.04
N ALA A 61 0.34 -4.14 -2.20
CA ALA A 61 0.23 -3.88 -0.78
C ALA A 61 -0.03 -2.38 -0.55
N VAL A 62 -1.24 -2.07 -0.17
CA VAL A 62 -1.64 -0.74 0.28
C VAL A 62 -1.35 -0.64 1.78
N ASP A 63 -0.91 0.52 2.22
CA ASP A 63 -0.74 0.80 3.65
C ASP A 63 -2.08 0.59 4.37
N PRO A 64 -2.16 -0.29 5.38
CA PRO A 64 -3.39 -0.50 6.17
C PRO A 64 -3.96 0.80 6.71
N GLY A 65 -3.14 1.78 7.05
CA GLY A 65 -3.57 3.10 7.50
C GLY A 65 -4.42 3.87 6.47
N LEU A 66 -4.24 3.61 5.17
CA LEU A 66 -5.09 4.17 4.12
C LEU A 66 -6.47 3.50 4.08
N VAL A 67 -6.54 2.20 4.35
CA VAL A 67 -7.81 1.47 4.46
C VAL A 67 -8.62 2.01 5.64
N ASP A 68 -7.99 2.09 6.82
CA ASP A 68 -8.61 2.65 8.03
C ASP A 68 -9.07 4.11 7.81
N ALA A 69 -8.30 4.90 7.06
CA ALA A 69 -8.67 6.27 6.72
C ALA A 69 -9.90 6.31 5.80
N ALA A 70 -9.95 5.45 4.79
CA ALA A 70 -11.10 5.35 3.89
C ALA A 70 -12.38 4.94 4.63
N GLU A 71 -12.30 3.96 5.53
CA GLU A 71 -13.42 3.54 6.37
C GLU A 71 -13.94 4.68 7.24
N ARG A 72 -13.04 5.42 7.89
CA ARG A 72 -13.43 6.59 8.70
C ARG A 72 -14.09 7.68 7.87
N ILE A 73 -13.59 7.96 6.67
CA ILE A 73 -14.17 8.94 5.76
C ILE A 73 -15.59 8.52 5.37
N LEU A 74 -15.77 7.27 4.96
CA LEU A 74 -17.08 6.73 4.56
C LEU A 74 -18.10 6.77 5.70
N ALA A 75 -17.67 6.47 6.92
CA ALA A 75 -18.54 6.51 8.09
C ALA A 75 -19.08 7.92 8.42
N THR A 76 -18.47 8.99 7.89
CA THR A 76 -18.94 10.38 8.06
C THR A 76 -19.94 10.82 6.99
N VAL A 77 -20.17 10.01 5.94
CA VAL A 77 -21.06 10.38 4.84
C VAL A 77 -22.51 10.20 5.27
N GLU A 78 -23.32 11.23 5.11
CA GLU A 78 -24.73 11.19 5.43
C GLU A 78 -25.45 10.13 4.58
N GLY A 79 -26.27 9.31 5.20
CA GLY A 79 -26.98 8.19 4.55
C GLY A 79 -26.26 6.86 4.59
N VAL A 80 -24.95 6.83 4.92
CA VAL A 80 -24.21 5.59 5.17
C VAL A 80 -24.52 5.10 6.58
N ARG A 81 -25.08 3.90 6.69
CA ARG A 81 -25.34 3.23 7.98
C ARG A 81 -24.15 2.43 8.48
N HIS A 82 -23.53 1.68 7.57
CA HIS A 82 -22.33 0.90 7.84
C HIS A 82 -21.42 0.91 6.63
N VAL A 83 -20.12 0.73 6.88
CA VAL A 83 -19.12 0.50 5.84
C VAL A 83 -18.86 -1.01 5.77
N GLY A 84 -19.02 -1.57 4.60
CA GLY A 84 -18.75 -2.96 4.31
C GLY A 84 -17.28 -3.17 3.98
N SER A 85 -16.98 -3.86 2.86
CA SER A 85 -15.60 -4.09 2.43
C SER A 85 -14.98 -2.82 1.83
N VAL A 86 -13.71 -2.57 2.18
CA VAL A 86 -12.89 -1.51 1.58
C VAL A 86 -11.65 -2.15 0.97
N ARG A 87 -11.49 -2.01 -0.34
CA ARG A 87 -10.35 -2.50 -1.09
C ARG A 87 -9.68 -1.35 -1.80
N LEU A 88 -8.40 -1.20 -1.55
CA LEU A 88 -7.58 -0.19 -2.21
C LEU A 88 -6.49 -0.88 -3.02
N ARG A 89 -6.21 -0.35 -4.22
CA ARG A 89 -5.11 -0.85 -5.05
C ARG A 89 -4.41 0.28 -5.78
N TRP A 90 -3.11 0.10 -6.01
CA TRP A 90 -2.34 1.00 -6.83
C TRP A 90 -2.48 0.64 -8.31
N ILE A 91 -2.82 1.63 -9.14
CA ILE A 91 -2.75 1.53 -10.59
C ILE A 91 -1.74 2.58 -11.05
N GLY A 92 -0.51 2.14 -11.31
CA GLY A 92 0.60 3.06 -11.54
C GLY A 92 0.91 3.91 -10.29
N HIS A 93 0.70 5.22 -10.39
CA HIS A 93 0.92 6.16 -9.29
C HIS A 93 -0.39 6.65 -8.64
N ALA A 94 -1.53 6.15 -9.09
CA ALA A 94 -2.84 6.51 -8.61
C ALA A 94 -3.43 5.40 -7.73
N LEU A 95 -4.06 5.79 -6.62
CA LEU A 95 -4.83 4.89 -5.78
C LEU A 95 -6.25 4.78 -6.34
N HIS A 96 -6.76 3.57 -6.40
CA HIS A 96 -8.14 3.24 -6.76
C HIS A 96 -8.82 2.53 -5.61
N ALA A 97 -10.07 2.85 -5.37
CA ALA A 97 -10.88 2.24 -4.32
C ALA A 97 -12.05 1.45 -4.90
N GLU A 98 -12.32 0.31 -4.32
CA GLU A 98 -13.58 -0.43 -4.45
C GLU A 98 -14.14 -0.55 -3.03
N VAL A 99 -15.27 0.07 -2.79
CA VAL A 99 -15.86 0.15 -1.46
C VAL A 99 -17.31 -0.27 -1.49
N GLU A 100 -17.75 -0.83 -0.39
CA GLU A 100 -19.13 -1.25 -0.14
C GLU A 100 -19.68 -0.42 1.02
N ILE A 101 -20.84 0.19 0.81
CA ILE A 101 -21.56 0.93 1.84
C ILE A 101 -22.96 0.36 2.00
N ILE A 102 -23.44 0.37 3.23
CA ILE A 102 -24.76 -0.09 3.58
C ILE A 102 -25.66 1.12 3.84
N VAL A 103 -26.77 1.18 3.12
CA VAL A 103 -27.77 2.26 3.17
C VAL A 103 -29.10 1.73 3.66
N ALA A 104 -30.06 2.61 3.93
CA ALA A 104 -31.39 2.19 4.37
C ALA A 104 -32.10 1.35 3.32
N HIS A 105 -32.71 0.21 3.70
CA HIS A 105 -33.37 -0.71 2.79
C HIS A 105 -34.62 -0.13 2.11
N ASP A 106 -35.24 0.89 2.71
CA ASP A 106 -36.36 1.61 2.19
C ASP A 106 -36.01 2.81 1.31
N MET A 107 -34.73 3.03 1.09
CA MET A 107 -34.20 4.12 0.26
C MET A 107 -34.48 3.84 -1.21
N SER A 108 -34.90 4.88 -1.96
CA SER A 108 -35.01 4.74 -3.41
C SER A 108 -33.66 4.52 -4.07
N VAL A 109 -33.63 3.87 -5.23
CA VAL A 109 -32.38 3.70 -6.00
C VAL A 109 -31.73 5.06 -6.32
N ILE A 110 -32.53 6.11 -6.54
CA ILE A 110 -32.03 7.46 -6.82
C ILE A 110 -31.32 8.03 -5.59
N ASP A 111 -31.91 7.89 -4.41
CA ASP A 111 -31.34 8.40 -3.17
C ASP A 111 -30.10 7.60 -2.77
N ALA A 112 -30.14 6.26 -2.89
CA ALA A 112 -29.00 5.40 -2.65
C ALA A 112 -27.82 5.76 -3.57
N HIS A 113 -28.09 6.04 -4.84
CA HIS A 113 -27.08 6.50 -5.79
C HIS A 113 -26.51 7.87 -5.40
N ALA A 114 -27.34 8.78 -4.91
CA ALA A 114 -26.87 10.08 -4.43
C ALA A 114 -25.91 9.93 -3.24
N VAL A 115 -26.18 9.01 -2.30
CA VAL A 115 -25.28 8.67 -1.21
C VAL A 115 -23.94 8.07 -1.74
N ALA A 116 -24.02 7.18 -2.74
CA ALA A 116 -22.81 6.61 -3.36
C ALA A 116 -21.93 7.68 -4.00
N VAL A 117 -22.52 8.62 -4.75
CA VAL A 117 -21.81 9.74 -5.36
C VAL A 117 -21.19 10.66 -4.30
N ALA A 118 -21.90 10.92 -3.21
CA ALA A 118 -21.36 11.70 -2.09
C ALA A 118 -20.18 10.99 -1.43
N ALA A 119 -20.26 9.67 -1.25
CA ALA A 119 -19.18 8.84 -0.70
C ALA A 119 -17.97 8.83 -1.63
N GLU A 120 -18.14 8.65 -2.94
CA GLU A 120 -17.08 8.74 -3.94
C GLU A 120 -16.38 10.10 -3.90
N HIS A 121 -17.16 11.17 -3.94
CA HIS A 121 -16.62 12.53 -3.90
C HIS A 121 -15.81 12.77 -2.63
N ARG A 122 -16.33 12.33 -1.48
CA ARG A 122 -15.66 12.51 -0.19
C ARG A 122 -14.35 11.74 -0.13
N LEU A 123 -14.34 10.50 -0.61
CA LEU A 123 -13.12 9.68 -0.70
C LEU A 123 -12.06 10.32 -1.59
N ILE A 124 -12.44 10.78 -2.81
CA ILE A 124 -11.48 11.39 -3.75
C ILE A 124 -10.91 12.69 -3.18
N HIS A 125 -11.71 13.44 -2.40
CA HIS A 125 -11.28 14.70 -1.83
C HIS A 125 -10.35 14.51 -0.62
N ASP A 126 -10.68 13.58 0.29
CA ASP A 126 -10.04 13.47 1.60
C ASP A 126 -8.94 12.39 1.65
N LEU A 127 -8.94 11.39 0.75
CA LEU A 127 -7.92 10.35 0.73
C LEU A 127 -6.77 10.70 -0.23
N PRO A 128 -5.53 10.84 0.27
CA PRO A 128 -4.40 11.23 -0.57
C PRO A 128 -4.15 10.25 -1.72
N ARG A 129 -3.92 10.78 -2.92
CA ARG A 129 -3.61 10.06 -4.16
C ARG A 129 -4.74 9.19 -4.71
N LEU A 130 -5.92 9.18 -4.11
CA LEU A 130 -7.09 8.53 -4.69
C LEU A 130 -7.54 9.27 -5.94
N ARG A 131 -7.76 8.55 -7.05
CA ARG A 131 -8.17 9.11 -8.34
C ARG A 131 -9.53 8.62 -8.81
N ALA A 132 -9.92 7.44 -8.35
CA ALA A 132 -11.23 6.88 -8.66
C ALA A 132 -11.69 5.98 -7.51
N ALA A 133 -12.98 5.96 -7.26
CA ALA A 133 -13.61 5.03 -6.36
C ALA A 133 -14.86 4.44 -7.01
N THR A 134 -15.04 3.14 -6.87
CA THR A 134 -16.30 2.46 -7.19
C THR A 134 -17.01 2.17 -5.89
N VAL A 135 -18.21 2.71 -5.74
CA VAL A 135 -18.99 2.54 -4.53
C VAL A 135 -20.16 1.59 -4.84
N HIS A 136 -20.14 0.45 -4.18
CA HIS A 136 -21.25 -0.50 -4.18
C HIS A 136 -22.17 -0.18 -3.00
N THR A 137 -23.47 -0.14 -3.25
CA THR A 137 -24.48 0.12 -2.21
C THR A 137 -25.32 -1.10 -1.96
N ASP A 138 -25.33 -1.58 -0.72
CA ASP A 138 -26.21 -2.63 -0.25
C ASP A 138 -27.28 -2.07 0.70
N PRO A 139 -28.51 -2.59 0.63
CA PRO A 139 -29.52 -2.23 1.60
C PRO A 139 -29.21 -2.90 2.95
N ASP A 140 -29.50 -2.22 4.08
CA ASP A 140 -29.49 -2.89 5.36
C ASP A 140 -30.63 -3.91 5.44
N GLY A 141 -30.32 -5.14 5.78
CA GLY A 141 -31.32 -6.17 6.00
C GLY A 141 -31.96 -6.02 7.38
N PRO A 142 -33.27 -6.25 7.52
CA PRO A 142 -33.96 -6.19 8.81
C PRO A 142 -33.41 -7.14 9.86
N ASP A 143 -32.65 -8.17 9.46
CA ASP A 143 -32.05 -9.20 10.33
C ASP A 143 -30.56 -9.42 10.04
N GLY A 144 -29.86 -8.45 9.45
CA GLY A 144 -28.44 -8.63 9.03
C GLY A 144 -28.31 -9.64 7.88
N ALA A 145 -29.31 -9.76 7.02
CA ALA A 145 -29.31 -10.68 5.90
C ALA A 145 -28.17 -10.31 4.92
N ASP A 146 -27.30 -11.27 4.64
CA ASP A 146 -26.29 -11.16 3.59
C ASP A 146 -26.97 -11.28 2.21
N HIS A 147 -27.15 -10.15 1.54
CA HIS A 147 -27.73 -10.10 0.19
C HIS A 147 -26.86 -10.83 -0.86
N HIS A 148 -25.61 -11.12 -0.53
CA HIS A 148 -24.65 -11.85 -1.36
C HIS A 148 -24.51 -13.34 -0.97
N ALA A 149 -25.33 -13.86 -0.05
CA ALA A 149 -25.24 -15.24 0.42
C ALA A 149 -25.26 -16.28 -0.73
N SER A 150 -25.97 -15.99 -1.83
CA SER A 150 -25.99 -16.84 -3.02
C SER A 150 -24.64 -16.95 -3.73
N LEU A 151 -23.71 -16.01 -3.48
CA LEU A 151 -22.39 -15.97 -4.08
C LEU A 151 -21.30 -16.57 -3.16
N ALA A 152 -21.64 -16.99 -1.94
CA ALA A 152 -20.68 -17.47 -0.95
C ALA A 152 -19.84 -18.65 -1.47
N GLY A 153 -20.43 -19.55 -2.29
CA GLY A 153 -19.72 -20.68 -2.90
C GLY A 153 -18.79 -20.33 -4.07
N HIS A 154 -18.81 -19.09 -4.54
CA HIS A 154 -18.02 -18.62 -5.69
C HIS A 154 -16.93 -17.60 -5.32
N ARG A 155 -16.88 -17.18 -4.05
CA ARG A 155 -15.81 -16.29 -3.57
C ARG A 155 -14.54 -17.13 -3.32
N PRO A 156 -13.37 -16.79 -3.91
CA PRO A 156 -12.12 -17.43 -3.56
C PRO A 156 -11.79 -17.17 -2.09
N ALA A 157 -11.26 -18.19 -1.43
CA ALA A 157 -10.84 -18.12 -0.04
C ALA A 157 -9.64 -17.17 0.14
#